data_cdfcd6b6cecf5e7da010bc5ddb6bf484
#
_entry.id   cdfcd6b6cecf5e7da010bc5ddb6bf484
#
_cell.length_a   1.000
_cell.length_b   1.000
_cell.length_c   1.000
_cell.angle_alpha   90.00
_cell.angle_beta   90.00
_cell.angle_gamma   90.00
#
_symmetry.space_group_name_H-M   'P 1'
#
loop_
_entity.id
_entity.type
_entity.pdbx_description
1 polymer ?
#
loop_
_entity_poly.entity_id
_entity_poly.type
_entity_poly.pdbx_seq_one_letter_code
_entity_poly.pdbx_strand_id
1 'polypeptide(L)'
;AIFSNVKRKAVETAKEADIILFMVDGKRLPDEKDKELFYELQNLGKQLALVVNKIDNDKEKERLWDFFEFGISDENLFGISVSHNRGTRTLFDWIYNQLPPGEDELLENQEVLSSDDDDDDGVFVYDDEEEEVEEVDDNKIKVAIIGKVNVGKSSILNALVGEERSVVSPIAGTTIDPVDETFEYKDKEITFVDTAGLRRRGSIAGIEKYALMRTEDMLQVANLALFVIDASEPMSDLDEKIAGLVDKFGLGTIIVLNKWDENMDTFKKLEEEVRRRFRFLYYAPIIAVSAKTGRSIDRLKDSLVEIHNNYSQRISTSDLNSAIETATRRHSLPSPNGAYLRIYYSTQFATKPPRIAIIMNKPNLLHFSYKRYLINFLRENLELEGTPVHIIARGKGEREEEKEIVIKY
;
A
#
# COMPACT_ATOMS: atom_id res chain seq x y z
N ALA A 1 -7.88 -24.59 30.40
CA ALA A 1 -6.58 -24.99 29.83
C ALA A 1 -6.10 -24.04 28.71
N ILE A 2 -6.95 -23.67 27.71
CA ILE A 2 -6.54 -22.82 26.59
C ILE A 2 -6.27 -21.41 27.07
N PHE A 3 -7.16 -20.79 27.85
CA PHE A 3 -7.02 -19.43 28.35
C PHE A 3 -5.79 -19.23 29.24
N SER A 4 -5.46 -20.20 30.11
CA SER A 4 -4.28 -20.14 30.97
C SER A 4 -2.96 -20.19 30.16
N ASN A 5 -2.92 -20.90 29.03
CA ASN A 5 -1.75 -20.92 28.16
C ASN A 5 -1.58 -19.62 27.39
N VAL A 6 -2.67 -19.01 26.91
CA VAL A 6 -2.66 -17.71 26.23
C VAL A 6 -2.21 -16.60 27.19
N LYS A 7 -2.76 -16.58 28.42
CA LYS A 7 -2.39 -15.61 29.46
C LYS A 7 -0.91 -15.72 29.79
N ARG A 8 -0.39 -16.95 30.03
CA ARG A 8 1.03 -17.15 30.34
C ARG A 8 1.94 -16.64 29.20
N LYS A 9 1.59 -16.96 27.95
CA LYS A 9 2.38 -16.53 26.80
C LYS A 9 2.37 -15.01 26.62
N ALA A 10 1.21 -14.37 26.85
CA ALA A 10 1.10 -12.91 26.81
C ALA A 10 2.00 -12.24 27.87
N VAL A 11 1.99 -12.76 29.11
CA VAL A 11 2.85 -12.23 30.20
C VAL A 11 4.35 -12.49 29.92
N GLU A 12 4.71 -13.65 29.36
CA GLU A 12 6.08 -13.95 28.96
C GLU A 12 6.57 -12.97 27.88
N THR A 13 5.80 -12.72 26.85
CA THR A 13 6.14 -11.75 25.79
C THR A 13 6.21 -10.32 26.33
N ALA A 14 5.29 -9.94 27.22
CA ALA A 14 5.27 -8.60 27.80
C ALA A 14 6.53 -8.28 28.68
N LYS A 15 7.20 -9.30 29.23
CA LYS A 15 8.46 -9.12 29.97
C LYS A 15 9.61 -8.65 29.08
N GLU A 16 9.60 -9.04 27.82
CA GLU A 16 10.64 -8.68 26.83
C GLU A 16 10.34 -7.36 26.12
N ALA A 17 9.10 -6.87 26.18
CA ALA A 17 8.68 -5.63 25.53
C ALA A 17 9.12 -4.39 26.33
N ASP A 18 9.39 -3.30 25.62
CA ASP A 18 9.63 -1.98 26.21
C ASP A 18 8.32 -1.25 26.53
N ILE A 19 7.31 -1.43 25.67
CA ILE A 19 5.98 -0.84 25.79
C ILE A 19 4.93 -1.93 25.65
N ILE A 20 3.89 -1.86 26.47
CA ILE A 20 2.75 -2.78 26.45
C ILE A 20 1.49 -2.02 26.07
N LEU A 21 0.81 -2.44 25.00
CA LEU A 21 -0.50 -1.95 24.62
C LEU A 21 -1.56 -3.00 24.97
N PHE A 22 -2.36 -2.74 25.99
CA PHE A 22 -3.46 -3.61 26.35
C PHE A 22 -4.73 -3.19 25.64
N MET A 23 -5.15 -3.97 24.64
CA MET A 23 -6.28 -3.60 23.77
C MET A 23 -7.57 -4.32 24.20
N VAL A 24 -8.65 -3.53 24.34
CA VAL A 24 -9.99 -4.00 24.70
C VAL A 24 -11.07 -3.50 23.71
N ASP A 25 -12.20 -4.19 23.65
CA ASP A 25 -13.35 -3.82 22.82
C ASP A 25 -14.25 -2.81 23.55
N GLY A 26 -14.29 -1.55 23.11
CA GLY A 26 -15.09 -0.49 23.68
C GLY A 26 -16.61 -0.67 23.55
N LYS A 27 -17.09 -1.67 22.81
CA LYS A 27 -18.51 -2.05 22.74
C LYS A 27 -18.91 -3.06 23.83
N ARG A 28 -17.97 -3.51 24.66
CA ARG A 28 -18.18 -4.42 25.78
C ARG A 28 -17.70 -3.77 27.06
N LEU A 29 -18.39 -4.06 28.16
CA LEU A 29 -17.91 -3.67 29.48
C LEU A 29 -16.69 -4.53 29.86
N PRO A 30 -15.71 -3.97 30.60
CA PRO A 30 -14.56 -4.70 31.11
C PRO A 30 -15.01 -5.94 31.91
N ASP A 31 -14.41 -7.09 31.63
CA ASP A 31 -14.66 -8.29 32.43
C ASP A 31 -13.55 -8.48 33.49
N GLU A 32 -13.83 -9.32 34.50
CA GLU A 32 -12.90 -9.56 35.59
C GLU A 32 -11.57 -10.22 35.11
N LYS A 33 -11.62 -10.98 34.01
CA LYS A 33 -10.42 -11.63 33.48
C LYS A 33 -9.51 -10.64 32.75
N ASP A 34 -10.11 -9.67 32.08
CA ASP A 34 -9.36 -8.57 31.45
C ASP A 34 -8.65 -7.72 32.52
N LYS A 35 -9.35 -7.43 33.63
CA LYS A 35 -8.79 -6.71 34.77
C LYS A 35 -7.65 -7.49 35.43
N GLU A 36 -7.82 -8.78 35.68
CA GLU A 36 -6.78 -9.65 36.24
C GLU A 36 -5.50 -9.66 35.39
N LEU A 37 -5.67 -9.79 34.06
CA LEU A 37 -4.53 -9.78 33.14
C LEU A 37 -3.87 -8.40 33.10
N PHE A 38 -4.66 -7.32 33.07
CA PHE A 38 -4.15 -5.97 33.07
C PHE A 38 -3.31 -5.67 34.32
N TYR A 39 -3.80 -6.01 35.52
CA TYR A 39 -3.04 -5.82 36.76
C TYR A 39 -1.75 -6.65 36.80
N GLU A 40 -1.77 -7.87 36.22
CA GLU A 40 -0.55 -8.66 36.13
C GLU A 40 0.49 -8.01 35.21
N LEU A 41 0.06 -7.42 34.08
CA LEU A 41 0.95 -6.67 33.18
C LEU A 41 1.45 -5.36 33.83
N GLN A 42 0.60 -4.65 34.57
CA GLN A 42 0.98 -3.43 35.29
C GLN A 42 2.07 -3.69 36.30
N ASN A 43 2.05 -4.86 36.98
CA ASN A 43 3.08 -5.25 37.94
C ASN A 43 4.45 -5.55 37.30
N LEU A 44 4.56 -5.63 35.98
CA LEU A 44 5.85 -5.76 35.30
C LEU A 44 6.69 -4.46 35.31
N GLY A 45 6.08 -3.32 35.69
CA GLY A 45 6.76 -2.03 35.76
C GLY A 45 7.19 -1.46 34.41
N LYS A 46 6.59 -1.93 33.33
CA LYS A 46 6.79 -1.44 31.96
C LYS A 46 5.84 -0.28 31.65
N GLN A 47 6.13 0.47 30.59
CA GLN A 47 5.19 1.44 30.06
C GLN A 47 3.96 0.70 29.52
N LEU A 48 2.78 0.99 30.09
CA LEU A 48 1.54 0.30 29.81
C LEU A 48 0.46 1.30 29.42
N ALA A 49 -0.14 1.13 28.24
CA ALA A 49 -1.33 1.84 27.81
C ALA A 49 -2.55 0.92 27.69
N LEU A 50 -3.71 1.43 28.11
CA LEU A 50 -4.99 0.80 27.88
C LEU A 50 -5.63 1.39 26.60
N VAL A 51 -5.82 0.57 25.59
CA VAL A 51 -6.33 0.97 24.28
C VAL A 51 -7.73 0.42 24.10
N VAL A 52 -8.74 1.29 24.15
CA VAL A 52 -10.14 0.93 23.96
C VAL A 52 -10.51 1.12 22.49
N ASN A 53 -10.56 0.01 21.74
CA ASN A 53 -10.87 0.04 20.32
C ASN A 53 -12.39 0.03 20.05
N LYS A 54 -12.81 0.45 18.86
CA LYS A 54 -14.21 0.57 18.39
C LYS A 54 -14.97 1.75 19.01
N ILE A 55 -14.28 2.83 19.35
CA ILE A 55 -14.89 4.12 19.69
C ILE A 55 -15.15 4.91 18.39
N ASP A 56 -16.21 4.53 17.69
CA ASP A 56 -16.43 4.92 16.29
C ASP A 56 -16.93 6.37 16.13
N ASN A 57 -17.47 6.96 17.21
CA ASN A 57 -18.01 8.33 17.19
C ASN A 57 -17.87 9.04 18.56
N ASP A 58 -18.14 10.35 18.59
CA ASP A 58 -17.95 11.16 19.80
C ASP A 58 -18.92 10.80 20.95
N LYS A 59 -20.08 10.22 20.66
CA LYS A 59 -21.01 9.74 21.70
C LYS A 59 -20.49 8.50 22.42
N GLU A 60 -19.64 7.73 21.75
CA GLU A 60 -19.01 6.54 22.35
C GLU A 60 -17.79 6.89 23.20
N LYS A 61 -17.24 8.10 23.10
CA LYS A 61 -16.18 8.58 24.00
C LYS A 61 -16.56 8.55 25.48
N GLU A 62 -17.86 8.75 25.77
CA GLU A 62 -18.35 8.66 27.16
C GLU A 62 -18.14 7.26 27.75
N ARG A 63 -18.08 6.24 26.94
CA ARG A 63 -17.79 4.86 27.39
C ARG A 63 -16.37 4.66 27.90
N LEU A 64 -15.46 5.57 27.61
CA LEU A 64 -14.09 5.51 28.16
C LEU A 64 -14.11 5.60 29.69
N TRP A 65 -15.12 6.24 30.28
CA TRP A 65 -15.26 6.33 31.72
C TRP A 65 -15.40 4.95 32.39
N ASP A 66 -15.99 3.97 31.73
CA ASP A 66 -16.16 2.61 32.23
C ASP A 66 -14.80 1.89 32.38
N PHE A 67 -13.80 2.32 31.62
CA PHE A 67 -12.48 1.71 31.62
C PHE A 67 -11.51 2.30 32.65
N PHE A 68 -11.87 3.39 33.34
CA PHE A 68 -11.10 3.84 34.51
C PHE A 68 -11.13 2.86 35.67
N GLU A 69 -12.05 1.88 35.65
CA GLU A 69 -12.03 0.77 36.61
C GLU A 69 -10.74 -0.06 36.58
N PHE A 70 -9.95 0.01 35.51
CA PHE A 70 -8.61 -0.58 35.44
C PHE A 70 -7.56 0.15 36.30
N GLY A 71 -7.90 1.29 36.91
CA GLY A 71 -6.97 2.07 37.74
C GLY A 71 -5.84 2.72 36.94
N ILE A 72 -6.08 3.00 35.64
CA ILE A 72 -5.12 3.65 34.76
C ILE A 72 -5.32 5.18 34.79
N SER A 73 -4.24 5.94 34.58
CA SER A 73 -4.30 7.39 34.43
C SER A 73 -4.86 7.79 33.06
N ASP A 74 -5.46 8.97 32.97
CA ASP A 74 -6.01 9.52 31.72
C ASP A 74 -4.96 9.62 30.59
N GLU A 75 -3.72 9.87 30.95
CA GLU A 75 -2.59 9.97 30.03
C GLU A 75 -2.24 8.64 29.33
N ASN A 76 -2.64 7.50 29.91
CA ASN A 76 -2.36 6.17 29.41
C ASN A 76 -3.62 5.42 28.94
N LEU A 77 -4.77 6.13 28.84
CA LEU A 77 -6.04 5.60 28.34
C LEU A 77 -6.36 6.17 26.97
N PHE A 78 -6.44 5.32 25.94
CA PHE A 78 -6.66 5.72 24.57
C PHE A 78 -7.94 5.11 23.99
N GLY A 79 -8.89 5.99 23.62
CA GLY A 79 -10.07 5.58 22.85
C GLY A 79 -9.79 5.69 21.36
N ILE A 80 -9.76 4.57 20.66
CA ILE A 80 -9.47 4.51 19.23
C ILE A 80 -10.59 3.84 18.45
N SER A 81 -10.64 4.09 17.14
CA SER A 81 -11.35 3.26 16.18
C SER A 81 -10.43 2.97 15.00
N VAL A 82 -9.93 1.75 14.92
CA VAL A 82 -9.06 1.32 13.80
C VAL A 82 -9.84 1.39 12.48
N SER A 83 -11.12 0.96 12.47
CA SER A 83 -11.97 0.98 11.27
C SER A 83 -12.28 2.39 10.74
N HIS A 84 -12.23 3.42 11.60
CA HIS A 84 -12.55 4.80 11.25
C HIS A 84 -11.33 5.73 11.40
N ASN A 85 -10.15 5.18 11.62
CA ASN A 85 -8.89 5.91 11.82
C ASN A 85 -9.02 7.08 12.81
N ARG A 86 -9.65 6.82 13.99
CA ARG A 86 -9.87 7.83 15.04
C ARG A 86 -9.01 7.52 16.26
N GLY A 87 -8.40 8.55 16.84
CA GLY A 87 -7.61 8.46 18.08
C GLY A 87 -6.28 7.73 17.94
N THR A 88 -5.97 7.15 16.80
CA THR A 88 -4.73 6.42 16.53
C THR A 88 -3.51 7.32 16.63
N ARG A 89 -3.59 8.56 16.15
CA ARG A 89 -2.49 9.53 16.21
C ARG A 89 -2.04 9.80 17.66
N THR A 90 -2.98 10.07 18.56
CA THR A 90 -2.66 10.33 19.98
C THR A 90 -1.99 9.12 20.62
N LEU A 91 -2.37 7.90 20.25
CA LEU A 91 -1.71 6.68 20.70
C LEU A 91 -0.29 6.58 20.15
N PHE A 92 -0.07 6.86 18.86
CA PHE A 92 1.27 6.83 18.27
C PHE A 92 2.18 7.92 18.83
N ASP A 93 1.66 9.13 19.03
CA ASP A 93 2.41 10.22 19.68
C ASP A 93 2.85 9.82 21.11
N TRP A 94 1.97 9.12 21.85
CA TRP A 94 2.31 8.58 23.16
C TRP A 94 3.41 7.50 23.07
N ILE A 95 3.28 6.54 22.14
CA ILE A 95 4.30 5.48 21.93
C ILE A 95 5.65 6.11 21.62
N TYR A 96 5.68 7.07 20.69
CA TYR A 96 6.90 7.77 20.30
C TYR A 96 7.59 8.44 21.49
N ASN A 97 6.83 9.10 22.35
CA ASN A 97 7.36 9.76 23.55
C ASN A 97 7.86 8.80 24.64
N GLN A 98 7.51 7.51 24.58
CA GLN A 98 7.99 6.49 25.51
C GLN A 98 9.26 5.78 25.00
N LEU A 99 9.58 5.91 23.72
CA LEU A 99 10.79 5.32 23.15
C LEU A 99 12.02 6.14 23.55
N PRO A 100 13.19 5.50 23.77
CA PRO A 100 14.42 6.25 23.97
C PRO A 100 14.71 7.10 22.73
N PRO A 101 15.24 8.32 22.89
CA PRO A 101 15.62 9.16 21.76
C PRO A 101 16.58 8.39 20.85
N GLY A 102 16.31 8.38 19.55
CA GLY A 102 17.19 7.78 18.55
C GLY A 102 18.57 8.44 18.57
N GLU A 103 19.60 7.76 18.10
CA GLU A 103 20.96 8.30 18.05
C GLU A 103 21.03 9.64 17.31
N ASP A 104 20.13 9.89 16.37
CA ASP A 104 20.03 11.15 15.62
C ASP A 104 19.50 12.34 16.44
N GLU A 105 18.60 12.12 17.41
CA GLU A 105 18.12 13.20 18.31
C GLU A 105 19.18 13.66 19.31
N LEU A 106 20.19 12.83 19.61
CA LEU A 106 21.30 13.20 20.50
C LEU A 106 22.29 14.17 19.83
N LEU A 107 22.33 14.21 18.51
CA LEU A 107 23.19 15.11 17.73
C LEU A 107 22.54 16.49 17.52
N GLU A 108 21.21 16.56 17.36
CA GLU A 108 20.49 17.83 17.14
C GLU A 108 20.45 18.76 18.38
N ASN A 109 20.55 18.22 19.61
CA ASN A 109 20.54 19.02 20.82
C ASN A 109 21.86 19.75 21.12
N GLN A 110 22.90 19.61 20.27
CA GLN A 110 24.18 20.32 20.46
C GLN A 110 24.37 21.54 19.54
N GLU A 111 23.50 21.80 18.57
CA GLU A 111 23.70 22.89 17.62
C GLU A 111 22.61 23.98 17.57
N VAL A 112 21.71 24.07 18.54
CA VAL A 112 20.73 25.16 18.60
C VAL A 112 21.16 26.24 19.59
N LEU A 113 22.26 26.91 19.31
CA LEU A 113 22.59 28.25 19.83
C LEU A 113 23.45 28.97 18.80
N SER A 114 22.85 29.60 17.81
CA SER A 114 23.21 30.90 17.23
C SER A 114 22.63 31.09 15.84
N SER A 115 21.97 32.11 15.77
CA SER A 115 22.01 33.32 14.93
C SER A 115 20.90 33.45 13.86
N ASP A 116 20.29 34.61 14.03
CA ASP A 116 19.37 35.34 13.17
C ASP A 116 19.94 35.59 11.77
N ASP A 117 18.98 35.75 10.85
CA ASP A 117 19.04 36.48 9.58
C ASP A 117 20.25 36.25 8.65
N ASP A 118 19.97 35.70 7.46
CA ASP A 118 20.21 36.43 6.22
C ASP A 118 19.92 35.56 4.97
N ASP A 119 19.38 36.18 3.93
CA ASP A 119 19.21 35.67 2.59
C ASP A 119 20.55 35.17 2.00
N ASP A 120 20.75 33.85 1.98
CA ASP A 120 21.89 33.27 1.28
C ASP A 120 21.40 32.31 0.16
N ASP A 121 21.69 32.72 -1.07
CA ASP A 121 21.56 31.93 -2.30
C ASP A 121 22.60 30.76 -2.33
N GLY A 122 22.61 29.94 -1.28
CA GLY A 122 23.51 28.80 -1.18
C GLY A 122 23.17 27.71 -2.18
N VAL A 123 24.13 27.37 -3.01
CA VAL A 123 24.12 26.15 -3.84
C VAL A 123 24.11 24.95 -2.89
N PHE A 124 22.96 24.25 -2.82
CA PHE A 124 22.86 23.03 -2.05
C PHE A 124 23.59 21.88 -2.75
N VAL A 125 24.67 21.41 -2.14
CA VAL A 125 25.27 20.12 -2.44
C VAL A 125 24.35 19.07 -1.84
N TYR A 126 23.79 18.21 -2.67
CA TYR A 126 23.01 17.07 -2.24
C TYR A 126 24.00 16.03 -1.70
N ASP A 127 24.00 15.79 -0.39
CA ASP A 127 24.58 14.56 0.16
C ASP A 127 23.60 13.44 -0.19
N ASP A 128 24.00 12.57 -1.08
CA ASP A 128 23.36 11.28 -1.33
C ASP A 128 23.68 10.35 -0.14
N GLU A 129 23.14 10.62 1.05
CA GLU A 129 23.08 9.60 2.08
C GLU A 129 22.08 8.55 1.61
N GLU A 130 22.61 7.48 1.06
CA GLU A 130 21.90 6.24 0.76
C GLU A 130 21.39 5.70 2.10
N GLU A 131 20.13 6.01 2.48
CA GLU A 131 19.43 5.22 3.49
C GLU A 131 19.54 3.75 3.09
N GLU A 132 20.12 2.93 3.96
CA GLU A 132 20.16 1.47 3.81
C GLU A 132 18.71 0.95 3.74
N VAL A 133 18.18 0.88 2.54
CA VAL A 133 16.92 0.19 2.27
C VAL A 133 17.22 -1.30 2.47
N GLU A 134 16.50 -1.95 3.41
CA GLU A 134 16.49 -3.41 3.49
C GLU A 134 16.44 -3.98 2.07
N GLU A 135 17.39 -4.82 1.72
CA GLU A 135 17.45 -5.51 0.43
C GLU A 135 16.20 -6.38 0.27
N VAL A 136 15.12 -5.77 -0.20
CA VAL A 136 13.96 -6.52 -0.65
C VAL A 136 14.43 -7.30 -1.88
N ASP A 137 14.36 -8.62 -1.81
CA ASP A 137 14.71 -9.52 -2.91
C ASP A 137 13.89 -9.16 -4.16
N ASP A 138 14.44 -8.27 -4.98
CA ASP A 138 13.81 -7.77 -6.21
C ASP A 138 13.62 -8.85 -7.27
N ASN A 139 14.10 -10.07 -7.02
CA ASN A 139 13.92 -11.19 -7.92
C ASN A 139 12.59 -11.91 -7.74
N LYS A 140 11.84 -11.62 -6.67
CA LYS A 140 10.56 -12.27 -6.37
C LYS A 140 9.37 -11.37 -6.70
N ILE A 141 8.50 -11.85 -7.58
CA ILE A 141 7.30 -11.17 -8.03
C ILE A 141 6.07 -11.91 -7.52
N LYS A 142 5.31 -11.34 -6.59
CA LYS A 142 4.03 -11.88 -6.13
C LYS A 142 2.89 -11.30 -6.93
N VAL A 143 2.13 -12.15 -7.61
CA VAL A 143 1.07 -11.77 -8.54
C VAL A 143 -0.28 -12.26 -8.05
N ALA A 144 -1.26 -11.38 -7.91
CA ALA A 144 -2.66 -11.71 -7.69
C ALA A 144 -3.42 -11.76 -9.02
N ILE A 145 -4.11 -12.87 -9.31
CA ILE A 145 -5.02 -12.97 -10.47
C ILE A 145 -6.44 -12.75 -9.99
N ILE A 146 -7.01 -11.63 -10.33
CA ILE A 146 -8.33 -11.18 -9.87
C ILE A 146 -9.31 -10.97 -11.02
N GLY A 147 -10.58 -10.92 -10.73
CA GLY A 147 -11.67 -10.77 -11.71
C GLY A 147 -12.89 -11.60 -11.32
N LYS A 148 -14.00 -11.43 -12.03
CA LYS A 148 -15.25 -12.17 -11.83
C LYS A 148 -15.08 -13.69 -11.94
N VAL A 149 -16.09 -14.41 -11.52
CA VAL A 149 -16.19 -15.87 -11.75
C VAL A 149 -16.30 -16.11 -13.26
N ASN A 150 -15.65 -17.18 -13.76
CA ASN A 150 -15.67 -17.63 -15.15
C ASN A 150 -15.00 -16.73 -16.20
N VAL A 151 -14.31 -15.65 -15.84
CA VAL A 151 -13.51 -14.84 -16.79
C VAL A 151 -12.25 -15.57 -17.28
N GLY A 152 -11.95 -16.73 -16.74
CA GLY A 152 -10.82 -17.57 -17.16
C GLY A 152 -9.53 -17.40 -16.37
N LYS A 153 -9.60 -16.96 -15.10
CA LYS A 153 -8.42 -16.81 -14.21
C LYS A 153 -7.57 -18.07 -14.14
N SER A 154 -8.20 -19.23 -13.87
CA SER A 154 -7.50 -20.52 -13.81
C SER A 154 -6.90 -20.92 -15.16
N SER A 155 -7.53 -20.55 -16.28
CA SER A 155 -6.99 -20.80 -17.61
C SER A 155 -5.78 -19.91 -17.91
N ILE A 156 -5.81 -18.63 -17.48
CA ILE A 156 -4.66 -17.71 -17.56
C ILE A 156 -3.51 -18.26 -16.73
N LEU A 157 -3.76 -18.65 -15.47
CA LEU A 157 -2.73 -19.24 -14.61
C LEU A 157 -2.09 -20.47 -15.29
N ASN A 158 -2.91 -21.41 -15.76
CA ASN A 158 -2.41 -22.60 -16.43
C ASN A 158 -1.61 -22.28 -17.72
N ALA A 159 -2.00 -21.25 -18.48
CA ALA A 159 -1.28 -20.82 -19.66
C ALA A 159 0.04 -20.11 -19.34
N LEU A 160 0.11 -19.35 -18.23
CA LEU A 160 1.33 -18.67 -17.79
C LEU A 160 2.35 -19.65 -17.21
N VAL A 161 1.91 -20.60 -16.39
CA VAL A 161 2.78 -21.63 -15.77
C VAL A 161 3.18 -22.70 -16.82
N GLY A 162 2.32 -23.01 -17.78
CA GLY A 162 2.55 -23.83 -18.99
C GLY A 162 3.42 -25.07 -18.81
N GLU A 163 4.27 -25.33 -19.80
CA GLU A 163 5.25 -26.41 -19.80
C GLU A 163 6.49 -26.11 -18.94
N GLU A 164 6.67 -24.86 -18.52
CA GLU A 164 7.77 -24.39 -17.67
C GLU A 164 7.53 -24.73 -16.18
N ARG A 165 6.85 -25.82 -15.90
CA ARG A 165 6.84 -26.43 -14.56
C ARG A 165 8.25 -26.93 -14.20
N SER A 166 9.16 -25.97 -14.03
CA SER A 166 10.37 -26.22 -13.28
C SER A 166 9.94 -26.47 -11.84
N VAL A 167 10.07 -27.72 -11.44
CA VAL A 167 9.95 -28.18 -10.07
C VAL A 167 10.97 -27.37 -9.27
N VAL A 168 10.58 -26.23 -8.73
CA VAL A 168 11.34 -25.67 -7.61
C VAL A 168 11.12 -26.62 -6.47
N SER A 169 12.10 -27.51 -6.30
CA SER A 169 12.18 -28.41 -5.17
C SER A 169 12.04 -27.56 -3.90
N PRO A 170 11.24 -27.95 -2.90
CA PRO A 170 11.13 -27.22 -1.66
C PRO A 170 12.50 -27.21 -0.98
N ILE A 171 13.23 -26.11 -1.11
CA ILE A 171 14.42 -25.87 -0.30
C ILE A 171 13.88 -25.68 1.12
N ALA A 172 14.25 -26.60 2.00
CA ALA A 172 13.88 -26.57 3.40
C ALA A 172 14.35 -25.25 4.02
N GLY A 173 13.40 -24.34 4.36
CA GLY A 173 13.70 -23.07 5.01
C GLY A 173 12.91 -21.87 4.52
N THR A 174 12.22 -21.95 3.38
CA THR A 174 11.30 -20.87 2.93
C THR A 174 9.86 -21.26 3.21
N THR A 175 9.13 -20.42 3.95
CA THR A 175 7.70 -20.59 4.22
C THR A 175 6.93 -20.25 2.94
N ILE A 176 6.98 -21.15 1.95
CA ILE A 176 6.08 -21.07 0.80
C ILE A 176 4.80 -21.77 1.22
N ASP A 177 3.69 -21.06 1.25
CA ASP A 177 2.39 -21.65 1.46
C ASP A 177 2.17 -22.75 0.39
N PRO A 178 1.77 -23.99 0.76
CA PRO A 178 1.63 -25.10 -0.19
C PRO A 178 0.53 -24.88 -1.24
N VAL A 179 0.02 -23.67 -1.35
CA VAL A 179 -1.13 -23.22 -2.14
C VAL A 179 -0.71 -22.34 -3.32
N ASP A 180 0.53 -21.83 -3.33
CA ASP A 180 1.03 -20.89 -4.32
C ASP A 180 1.74 -21.63 -5.47
N GLU A 181 1.60 -21.14 -6.70
CA GLU A 181 2.30 -21.65 -7.88
C GLU A 181 3.40 -20.70 -8.30
N THR A 182 4.61 -21.22 -8.42
CA THR A 182 5.81 -20.45 -8.76
C THR A 182 6.45 -20.97 -10.03
N PHE A 183 6.96 -20.09 -10.87
CA PHE A 183 7.80 -20.40 -12.04
C PHE A 183 8.86 -19.31 -12.24
N GLU A 184 9.95 -19.68 -12.93
CA GLU A 184 11.03 -18.76 -13.28
C GLU A 184 10.84 -18.20 -14.68
N TYR A 185 11.03 -16.88 -14.84
CA TYR A 185 11.00 -16.20 -16.12
C TYR A 185 11.93 -14.98 -16.13
N LYS A 186 12.91 -14.95 -17.06
CA LYS A 186 13.91 -13.86 -17.19
C LYS A 186 14.59 -13.51 -15.87
N ASP A 187 15.14 -14.52 -15.20
CA ASP A 187 15.84 -14.40 -13.90
C ASP A 187 14.96 -13.85 -12.74
N LYS A 188 13.65 -13.86 -12.90
CA LYS A 188 12.68 -13.52 -11.86
C LYS A 188 11.87 -14.75 -11.46
N GLU A 189 11.64 -14.90 -10.16
CA GLU A 189 10.75 -15.88 -9.58
C GLU A 189 9.33 -15.29 -9.48
N ILE A 190 8.40 -15.79 -10.28
CA ILE A 190 7.02 -15.30 -10.33
C ILE A 190 6.13 -16.27 -9.54
N THR A 191 5.52 -15.79 -8.46
CA THR A 191 4.64 -16.55 -7.59
C THR A 191 3.22 -16.03 -7.66
N PHE A 192 2.27 -16.88 -8.01
CA PHE A 192 0.84 -16.56 -7.98
C PHE A 192 0.25 -16.88 -6.62
N VAL A 193 -0.30 -15.86 -5.95
CA VAL A 193 -0.86 -15.99 -4.60
C VAL A 193 -2.26 -16.61 -4.61
N ASP A 194 -2.56 -17.47 -3.62
CA ASP A 194 -3.86 -18.13 -3.39
C ASP A 194 -4.39 -18.92 -4.60
N THR A 195 -3.55 -19.71 -5.25
CA THR A 195 -3.95 -20.49 -6.41
C THR A 195 -4.95 -21.61 -6.10
N ALA A 196 -5.02 -22.11 -4.85
CA ALA A 196 -6.02 -23.11 -4.43
C ALA A 196 -7.46 -22.62 -4.60
N GLY A 197 -7.68 -21.33 -4.40
CA GLY A 197 -8.98 -20.74 -4.65
C GLY A 197 -9.37 -20.65 -6.11
N LEU A 198 -8.40 -20.47 -6.97
CA LEU A 198 -8.62 -20.46 -8.41
C LEU A 198 -8.99 -21.85 -8.95
N ARG A 199 -8.52 -22.92 -8.29
CA ARG A 199 -8.78 -24.33 -8.71
C ARG A 199 -10.06 -24.93 -8.16
N ARG A 200 -10.58 -24.44 -7.02
CA ARG A 200 -11.83 -24.96 -6.44
C ARG A 200 -13.04 -24.44 -7.26
N ARG A 201 -13.57 -25.29 -8.14
CA ARG A 201 -14.85 -25.08 -8.83
C ARG A 201 -15.98 -25.36 -7.82
N GLY A 202 -16.55 -24.33 -7.21
CA GLY A 202 -17.70 -24.47 -6.33
C GLY A 202 -18.60 -23.24 -6.43
N SER A 203 -19.84 -23.42 -6.88
CA SER A 203 -20.89 -22.41 -6.86
C SER A 203 -21.47 -22.36 -5.44
N ILE A 204 -21.20 -21.29 -4.69
CA ILE A 204 -21.80 -21.03 -3.38
C ILE A 204 -22.65 -19.76 -3.49
N ALA A 205 -23.93 -19.86 -3.18
CA ALA A 205 -24.85 -18.72 -3.15
C ALA A 205 -24.48 -17.78 -1.97
N GLY A 206 -24.40 -16.49 -2.22
CA GLY A 206 -23.91 -15.47 -1.24
C GLY A 206 -22.54 -14.86 -1.61
N ILE A 207 -22.11 -15.01 -2.82
CA ILE A 207 -20.74 -15.06 -3.35
C ILE A 207 -20.05 -13.70 -3.48
N GLU A 208 -20.77 -12.59 -3.73
CA GLU A 208 -20.11 -11.31 -4.05
C GLU A 208 -19.27 -10.78 -2.89
N LYS A 209 -19.82 -10.78 -1.69
CA LYS A 209 -19.10 -10.27 -0.50
C LYS A 209 -17.89 -11.14 -0.12
N TYR A 210 -18.06 -12.45 -0.22
CA TYR A 210 -16.97 -13.41 0.08
C TYR A 210 -15.88 -13.36 -0.99
N ALA A 211 -16.24 -13.20 -2.26
CA ALA A 211 -15.31 -13.03 -3.36
C ALA A 211 -14.48 -11.74 -3.22
N LEU A 212 -15.10 -10.63 -2.80
CA LEU A 212 -14.40 -9.36 -2.57
C LEU A 212 -13.44 -9.44 -1.38
N MET A 213 -13.86 -10.02 -0.24
CA MET A 213 -12.97 -10.22 0.92
C MET A 213 -11.73 -11.04 0.55
N ARG A 214 -11.93 -12.14 -0.18
CA ARG A 214 -10.82 -12.98 -0.64
C ARG A 214 -9.90 -12.24 -1.62
N THR A 215 -10.46 -11.39 -2.48
CA THR A 215 -9.69 -10.53 -3.36
C THR A 215 -8.84 -9.55 -2.54
N GLU A 216 -9.37 -8.98 -1.47
CA GLU A 216 -8.60 -8.13 -0.55
C GLU A 216 -7.42 -8.86 0.07
N ASP A 217 -7.63 -10.08 0.60
CA ASP A 217 -6.57 -10.89 1.20
C ASP A 217 -5.43 -11.18 0.20
N MET A 218 -5.78 -11.50 -1.06
CA MET A 218 -4.78 -11.72 -2.13
C MET A 218 -3.99 -10.46 -2.46
N LEU A 219 -4.68 -9.30 -2.53
CA LEU A 219 -4.06 -8.03 -2.89
C LEU A 219 -3.12 -7.50 -1.80
N GLN A 220 -3.37 -7.84 -0.52
CA GLN A 220 -2.49 -7.43 0.59
C GLN A 220 -1.07 -7.99 0.51
N VAL A 221 -0.92 -9.19 -0.05
CA VAL A 221 0.37 -9.90 -0.11
C VAL A 221 1.04 -9.84 -1.49
N ALA A 222 0.33 -9.30 -2.50
CA ALA A 222 0.82 -9.22 -3.87
C ALA A 222 1.60 -7.93 -4.13
N ASN A 223 2.50 -7.97 -5.11
CA ASN A 223 3.16 -6.79 -5.69
C ASN A 223 2.41 -6.31 -6.94
N LEU A 224 1.91 -7.26 -7.73
CA LEU A 224 1.22 -7.00 -8.99
C LEU A 224 -0.17 -7.61 -9.01
N ALA A 225 -1.08 -6.99 -9.75
CA ALA A 225 -2.42 -7.48 -10.02
C ALA A 225 -2.63 -7.75 -11.53
N LEU A 226 -3.03 -8.96 -11.89
CA LEU A 226 -3.63 -9.26 -13.18
C LEU A 226 -5.14 -9.15 -13.05
N PHE A 227 -5.71 -8.03 -13.50
CA PHE A 227 -7.14 -7.81 -13.52
C PHE A 227 -7.74 -8.40 -14.79
N VAL A 228 -8.36 -9.57 -14.66
CA VAL A 228 -8.87 -10.36 -15.79
C VAL A 228 -10.34 -10.04 -16.05
N ILE A 229 -10.64 -9.64 -17.27
CA ILE A 229 -11.97 -9.32 -17.79
C ILE A 229 -12.29 -10.29 -18.94
N ASP A 230 -13.53 -10.73 -19.04
CA ASP A 230 -14.04 -11.49 -20.17
C ASP A 230 -14.34 -10.54 -21.35
N ALA A 231 -13.58 -10.66 -22.44
CA ALA A 231 -13.75 -9.80 -23.60
C ALA A 231 -15.02 -10.13 -24.43
N SER A 232 -15.64 -11.30 -24.20
CA SER A 232 -16.86 -11.73 -24.89
C SER A 232 -18.15 -11.27 -24.22
N GLU A 233 -18.08 -10.72 -23.01
CA GLU A 233 -19.21 -10.27 -22.21
C GLU A 233 -19.13 -8.78 -21.85
N PRO A 234 -20.27 -8.10 -21.65
CA PRO A 234 -20.26 -6.72 -21.16
C PRO A 234 -19.64 -6.61 -19.74
N MET A 235 -18.90 -5.55 -19.50
CA MET A 235 -18.37 -5.23 -18.18
C MET A 235 -19.50 -4.90 -17.20
N SER A 236 -19.37 -5.30 -15.94
CA SER A 236 -20.38 -5.18 -14.90
C SER A 236 -19.88 -4.32 -13.72
N ASP A 237 -20.80 -3.94 -12.82
CA ASP A 237 -20.49 -3.19 -11.60
C ASP A 237 -19.57 -3.99 -10.66
N LEU A 238 -19.59 -5.33 -10.74
CA LEU A 238 -18.66 -6.16 -9.97
C LEU A 238 -17.22 -5.99 -10.47
N ASP A 239 -17.02 -5.83 -11.78
CA ASP A 239 -15.70 -5.53 -12.34
C ASP A 239 -15.18 -4.18 -11.83
N GLU A 240 -16.05 -3.17 -11.69
CA GLU A 240 -15.67 -1.88 -11.10
C GLU A 240 -15.28 -1.99 -9.61
N LYS A 241 -16.02 -2.76 -8.83
CA LYS A 241 -15.70 -3.01 -7.42
C LYS A 241 -14.35 -3.71 -7.26
N ILE A 242 -14.08 -4.73 -8.08
CA ILE A 242 -12.80 -5.45 -8.05
C ILE A 242 -11.66 -4.52 -8.49
N ALA A 243 -11.85 -3.75 -9.54
CA ALA A 243 -10.86 -2.76 -10.01
C ALA A 243 -10.58 -1.69 -8.95
N GLY A 244 -11.61 -1.24 -8.20
CA GLY A 244 -11.47 -0.31 -7.08
C GLY A 244 -10.60 -0.84 -5.93
N LEU A 245 -10.61 -2.16 -5.69
CA LEU A 245 -9.72 -2.77 -4.72
C LEU A 245 -8.25 -2.68 -5.16
N VAL A 246 -7.97 -2.89 -6.45
CA VAL A 246 -6.60 -2.77 -6.98
C VAL A 246 -6.04 -1.37 -6.75
N ASP A 247 -6.83 -0.35 -7.03
CA ASP A 247 -6.46 1.05 -6.80
C ASP A 247 -6.22 1.34 -5.32
N LYS A 248 -7.10 0.84 -4.45
CA LYS A 248 -6.96 0.96 -2.98
C LYS A 248 -5.64 0.41 -2.46
N PHE A 249 -5.17 -0.72 -2.99
CA PHE A 249 -3.91 -1.35 -2.57
C PHE A 249 -2.68 -0.79 -3.30
N GLY A 250 -2.86 0.05 -4.32
CA GLY A 250 -1.77 0.71 -5.03
C GLY A 250 -0.80 -0.26 -5.71
N LEU A 251 -1.30 -1.34 -6.31
CA LEU A 251 -0.48 -2.37 -6.94
C LEU A 251 -0.11 -2.03 -8.38
N GLY A 252 1.07 -2.49 -8.82
CA GLY A 252 1.38 -2.57 -10.24
C GLY A 252 0.33 -3.44 -10.94
N THR A 253 -0.23 -2.98 -12.09
CA THR A 253 -1.45 -3.58 -12.64
C THR A 253 -1.39 -3.79 -14.13
N ILE A 254 -1.88 -4.96 -14.58
CA ILE A 254 -2.17 -5.27 -15.99
C ILE A 254 -3.66 -5.58 -16.10
N ILE A 255 -4.35 -4.93 -17.03
CA ILE A 255 -5.73 -5.28 -17.41
C ILE A 255 -5.66 -6.29 -18.53
N VAL A 256 -6.21 -7.49 -18.28
CA VAL A 256 -6.18 -8.63 -19.20
C VAL A 256 -7.55 -8.84 -19.78
N LEU A 257 -7.72 -8.60 -21.09
CA LEU A 257 -8.92 -8.93 -21.84
C LEU A 257 -8.81 -10.37 -22.35
N ASN A 258 -9.33 -11.32 -21.56
CA ASN A 258 -9.29 -12.75 -21.88
C ASN A 258 -10.45 -13.18 -22.78
N LYS A 259 -10.39 -14.40 -23.31
CA LYS A 259 -11.31 -14.98 -24.28
C LYS A 259 -11.37 -14.17 -25.59
N TRP A 260 -10.25 -13.61 -25.99
CA TRP A 260 -10.15 -12.81 -27.21
C TRP A 260 -10.52 -13.57 -28.47
N ASP A 261 -10.43 -14.90 -28.46
CA ASP A 261 -10.85 -15.79 -29.52
C ASP A 261 -12.39 -15.86 -29.72
N GLU A 262 -13.14 -15.51 -28.69
CA GLU A 262 -14.60 -15.48 -28.67
C GLU A 262 -15.17 -14.05 -28.81
N ASN A 263 -14.29 -13.03 -28.79
CA ASN A 263 -14.68 -11.64 -28.85
C ASN A 263 -15.08 -11.21 -30.27
N MET A 264 -16.17 -10.43 -30.39
CA MET A 264 -16.70 -9.89 -31.64
C MET A 264 -16.35 -8.41 -31.86
N ASP A 265 -15.86 -7.72 -30.86
CA ASP A 265 -15.52 -6.30 -30.91
C ASP A 265 -14.05 -6.06 -31.27
N THR A 266 -13.75 -4.82 -31.71
CA THR A 266 -12.36 -4.40 -31.96
C THR A 266 -11.66 -4.07 -30.66
N PHE A 267 -10.33 -4.24 -30.61
CA PHE A 267 -9.52 -3.89 -29.45
C PHE A 267 -9.74 -2.42 -29.02
N LYS A 268 -9.77 -1.50 -29.99
CA LYS A 268 -9.95 -0.08 -29.73
C LYS A 268 -11.27 0.23 -29.01
N LYS A 269 -12.36 -0.42 -29.40
CA LYS A 269 -13.68 -0.23 -28.77
C LYS A 269 -13.68 -0.69 -27.31
N LEU A 270 -13.12 -1.87 -27.05
CA LEU A 270 -13.02 -2.40 -25.69
C LEU A 270 -12.03 -1.59 -24.84
N GLU A 271 -10.91 -1.14 -25.40
CA GLU A 271 -9.98 -0.25 -24.74
C GLU A 271 -10.64 1.06 -24.30
N GLU A 272 -11.39 1.72 -25.20
CA GLU A 272 -12.13 2.94 -24.89
C GLU A 272 -13.15 2.70 -23.75
N GLU A 273 -13.84 1.56 -23.75
CA GLU A 273 -14.77 1.19 -22.70
C GLU A 273 -14.07 0.96 -21.35
N VAL A 274 -12.97 0.19 -21.36
CA VAL A 274 -12.12 -0.03 -20.17
C VAL A 274 -11.64 1.31 -19.60
N ARG A 275 -11.06 2.19 -20.44
CA ARG A 275 -10.56 3.50 -20.01
C ARG A 275 -11.67 4.42 -19.48
N ARG A 276 -12.86 4.32 -20.03
CA ARG A 276 -14.01 5.08 -19.54
C ARG A 276 -14.51 4.58 -18.20
N ARG A 277 -14.53 3.26 -17.99
CA ARG A 277 -15.11 2.62 -16.81
C ARG A 277 -14.14 2.58 -15.64
N PHE A 278 -12.86 2.25 -15.89
CA PHE A 278 -11.81 2.14 -14.88
C PHE A 278 -10.82 3.30 -14.97
N ARG A 279 -11.31 4.54 -14.87
CA ARG A 279 -10.50 5.76 -15.02
C ARG A 279 -9.35 5.85 -14.03
N PHE A 280 -9.48 5.26 -12.86
CA PHE A 280 -8.46 5.21 -11.81
C PHE A 280 -7.32 4.24 -12.16
N LEU A 281 -7.56 3.22 -13.00
CA LEU A 281 -6.52 2.33 -13.54
C LEU A 281 -5.95 2.81 -14.90
N TYR A 282 -5.95 4.12 -15.15
CA TYR A 282 -5.47 4.68 -16.42
C TYR A 282 -3.99 4.39 -16.69
N TYR A 283 -3.20 4.09 -15.65
CA TYR A 283 -1.79 3.74 -15.73
C TYR A 283 -1.55 2.29 -16.19
N ALA A 284 -2.54 1.42 -16.04
CA ALA A 284 -2.40 0.01 -16.34
C ALA A 284 -2.45 -0.27 -17.85
N PRO A 285 -1.51 -1.01 -18.45
CA PRO A 285 -1.61 -1.47 -19.82
C PRO A 285 -2.76 -2.45 -19.98
N ILE A 286 -3.32 -2.51 -21.21
CA ILE A 286 -4.41 -3.42 -21.57
C ILE A 286 -3.85 -4.43 -22.55
N ILE A 287 -3.95 -5.73 -22.22
CA ILE A 287 -3.47 -6.82 -23.05
C ILE A 287 -4.62 -7.76 -23.40
N ALA A 288 -4.90 -7.92 -24.69
CA ALA A 288 -5.84 -8.91 -25.18
C ALA A 288 -5.17 -10.27 -25.30
N VAL A 289 -5.73 -11.28 -24.61
CA VAL A 289 -5.20 -12.63 -24.57
C VAL A 289 -6.27 -13.67 -24.86
N SER A 290 -5.86 -14.85 -25.29
CA SER A 290 -6.69 -16.05 -25.27
C SER A 290 -5.91 -17.14 -24.54
N ALA A 291 -6.30 -17.43 -23.32
CA ALA A 291 -5.72 -18.53 -22.55
C ALA A 291 -5.95 -19.90 -23.23
N LYS A 292 -7.00 -20.02 -24.03
CA LYS A 292 -7.35 -21.24 -24.78
C LYS A 292 -6.40 -21.51 -25.96
N THR A 293 -6.01 -20.47 -26.68
CA THR A 293 -5.16 -20.60 -27.87
C THR A 293 -3.70 -20.26 -27.61
N GLY A 294 -3.35 -19.78 -26.41
CA GLY A 294 -2.00 -19.30 -26.06
C GLY A 294 -1.68 -17.90 -26.61
N ARG A 295 -2.62 -17.23 -27.27
CA ARG A 295 -2.38 -15.91 -27.89
C ARG A 295 -1.98 -14.88 -26.84
N SER A 296 -0.86 -14.20 -27.08
CA SER A 296 -0.29 -13.10 -26.27
C SER A 296 0.09 -13.49 -24.82
N ILE A 297 0.24 -14.77 -24.51
CA ILE A 297 0.68 -15.23 -23.16
C ILE A 297 2.12 -14.82 -22.91
N ASP A 298 3.03 -14.96 -23.90
CA ASP A 298 4.43 -14.54 -23.74
C ASP A 298 4.55 -13.02 -23.53
N ARG A 299 3.73 -12.23 -24.25
CA ARG A 299 3.65 -10.79 -24.02
C ARG A 299 3.17 -10.47 -22.61
N LEU A 300 2.23 -11.24 -22.07
CA LEU A 300 1.77 -11.07 -20.69
C LEU A 300 2.87 -11.38 -19.68
N LYS A 301 3.70 -12.43 -19.90
CA LYS A 301 4.89 -12.74 -19.08
C LYS A 301 5.91 -11.60 -19.14
N ASP A 302 6.22 -11.08 -20.32
CA ASP A 302 7.12 -9.94 -20.50
C ASP A 302 6.64 -8.72 -19.72
N SER A 303 5.35 -8.39 -19.83
CA SER A 303 4.76 -7.24 -19.14
C SER A 303 4.74 -7.40 -17.62
N LEU A 304 4.64 -8.63 -17.07
CA LEU A 304 4.77 -8.85 -15.63
C LEU A 304 6.15 -8.43 -15.12
N VAL A 305 7.22 -8.82 -15.82
CA VAL A 305 8.59 -8.46 -15.44
C VAL A 305 8.82 -6.95 -15.61
N GLU A 306 8.39 -6.38 -16.73
CA GLU A 306 8.53 -4.95 -17.03
C GLU A 306 7.84 -4.09 -15.96
N ILE A 307 6.58 -4.38 -15.64
CA ILE A 307 5.82 -3.61 -14.64
C ILE A 307 6.38 -3.79 -13.25
N HIS A 308 6.88 -4.97 -12.90
CA HIS A 308 7.56 -5.17 -11.62
C HIS A 308 8.81 -4.29 -11.52
N ASN A 309 9.62 -4.23 -12.57
CA ASN A 309 10.79 -3.36 -12.59
C ASN A 309 10.40 -1.88 -12.44
N ASN A 310 9.36 -1.43 -13.17
CA ASN A 310 8.82 -0.06 -13.06
C ASN A 310 8.26 0.25 -11.68
N TYR A 311 7.64 -0.76 -11.02
CA TYR A 311 7.01 -0.63 -9.70
C TYR A 311 8.04 -0.58 -8.57
N SER A 312 9.17 -1.26 -8.73
CA SER A 312 10.24 -1.36 -7.74
C SER A 312 11.40 -0.37 -7.98
N GLN A 313 11.43 0.28 -9.15
CA GLN A 313 12.56 1.15 -9.50
C GLN A 313 12.72 2.36 -8.56
N ARG A 314 13.97 2.74 -8.35
CA ARG A 314 14.35 4.01 -7.73
C ARG A 314 14.80 4.99 -8.81
N ILE A 315 14.04 6.06 -8.97
CA ILE A 315 14.34 7.13 -9.92
C ILE A 315 15.41 8.00 -9.27
N SER A 316 16.48 8.32 -10.00
CA SER A 316 17.51 9.22 -9.48
C SER A 316 16.92 10.60 -9.18
N THR A 317 17.40 11.24 -8.12
CA THR A 317 16.97 12.60 -7.75
C THR A 317 17.21 13.60 -8.90
N SER A 318 18.30 13.43 -9.65
CA SER A 318 18.64 14.24 -10.83
C SER A 318 17.59 14.11 -11.93
N ASP A 319 17.23 12.86 -12.32
CA ASP A 319 16.28 12.62 -13.40
C ASP A 319 14.87 13.09 -13.01
N LEU A 320 14.48 12.84 -11.75
CA LEU A 320 13.22 13.30 -11.22
C LEU A 320 13.09 14.83 -11.25
N ASN A 321 14.11 15.54 -10.77
CA ASN A 321 14.09 17.00 -10.75
C ASN A 321 14.14 17.60 -12.16
N SER A 322 14.92 17.02 -13.07
CA SER A 322 14.95 17.40 -14.49
C SER A 322 13.59 17.24 -15.17
N ALA A 323 12.90 16.12 -14.88
CA ALA A 323 11.55 15.86 -15.40
C ALA A 323 10.53 16.88 -14.83
N ILE A 324 10.55 17.15 -13.52
CA ILE A 324 9.65 18.12 -12.88
C ILE A 324 9.91 19.54 -13.39
N GLU A 325 11.18 19.94 -13.56
CA GLU A 325 11.53 21.24 -14.13
C GLU A 325 10.99 21.37 -15.57
N THR A 326 11.17 20.34 -16.38
CA THR A 326 10.65 20.32 -17.76
C THR A 326 9.13 20.40 -17.78
N ALA A 327 8.44 19.68 -16.87
CA ALA A 327 7.00 19.76 -16.73
C ALA A 327 6.54 21.18 -16.37
N THR A 328 7.18 21.80 -15.39
CA THR A 328 6.83 23.16 -14.94
C THR A 328 7.13 24.24 -15.98
N ARG A 329 8.14 24.03 -16.83
CA ARG A 329 8.40 24.90 -18.01
C ARG A 329 7.33 24.76 -19.09
N ARG A 330 6.79 23.55 -19.32
CA ARG A 330 5.71 23.33 -20.31
C ARG A 330 4.38 23.91 -19.82
N HIS A 331 4.04 23.70 -18.57
CA HIS A 331 2.84 24.26 -17.94
C HIS A 331 3.24 24.85 -16.59
N SER A 332 3.26 26.19 -16.53
CA SER A 332 3.60 26.93 -15.32
C SER A 332 2.72 26.53 -14.14
N LEU A 333 3.29 26.58 -12.93
CA LEU A 333 2.54 26.36 -11.70
C LEU A 333 1.33 27.30 -11.62
N PRO A 334 0.16 26.82 -11.20
CA PRO A 334 -1.01 27.67 -11.02
C PRO A 334 -0.76 28.73 -9.95
N SER A 335 -1.37 29.90 -10.11
CA SER A 335 -1.31 31.00 -9.13
C SER A 335 -2.69 31.18 -8.46
N PRO A 336 -3.13 30.28 -7.59
CA PRO A 336 -4.42 30.41 -6.94
C PRO A 336 -4.43 31.68 -6.08
N ASN A 337 -5.47 32.53 -6.28
CA ASN A 337 -5.62 33.80 -5.57
C ASN A 337 -4.39 34.74 -5.65
N GLY A 338 -3.63 34.68 -6.74
CA GLY A 338 -2.42 35.49 -6.92
C GLY A 338 -1.21 35.00 -6.12
N ALA A 339 -1.31 33.83 -5.47
CA ALA A 339 -0.21 33.26 -4.71
C ALA A 339 0.86 32.69 -5.65
N TYR A 340 2.10 33.10 -5.48
CA TYR A 340 3.23 32.51 -6.21
C TYR A 340 3.57 31.14 -5.61
N LEU A 341 3.55 30.09 -6.46
CA LEU A 341 4.01 28.75 -6.09
C LEU A 341 5.40 28.50 -6.65
N ARG A 342 6.27 27.91 -5.85
CA ARG A 342 7.63 27.51 -6.24
C ARG A 342 7.91 26.11 -5.73
N ILE A 343 8.34 25.21 -6.61
CA ILE A 343 8.94 23.92 -6.27
C ILE A 343 10.43 24.15 -6.07
N TYR A 344 10.96 23.66 -4.97
CA TYR A 344 12.38 23.74 -4.66
C TYR A 344 13.12 22.53 -5.22
N TYR A 345 12.63 21.33 -4.87
CA TYR A 345 13.16 20.07 -5.37
C TYR A 345 12.11 18.95 -5.18
N SER A 346 12.42 17.78 -5.74
CA SER A 346 11.59 16.57 -5.63
C SER A 346 12.48 15.38 -5.33
N THR A 347 11.97 14.46 -4.50
CA THR A 347 12.67 13.21 -4.15
C THR A 347 11.69 12.05 -4.11
N GLN A 348 12.15 10.86 -4.47
CA GLN A 348 11.39 9.63 -4.29
C GLN A 348 11.76 9.04 -2.92
N PHE A 349 10.79 8.96 -2.03
CA PHE A 349 11.00 8.45 -0.67
C PHE A 349 10.51 7.02 -0.46
N ALA A 350 9.74 6.44 -1.41
CA ALA A 350 9.33 5.04 -1.35
C ALA A 350 9.21 4.43 -2.76
N THR A 351 9.36 3.10 -2.82
CA THR A 351 9.06 2.23 -3.95
C THR A 351 7.87 1.34 -3.61
N LYS A 352 7.29 0.66 -4.57
CA LYS A 352 6.24 -0.38 -4.40
C LYS A 352 4.97 0.10 -3.66
N PRO A 353 4.28 1.18 -4.11
CA PRO A 353 4.47 1.97 -5.32
C PRO A 353 5.43 3.15 -5.17
N PRO A 354 5.94 3.73 -6.26
CA PRO A 354 6.72 4.96 -6.23
C PRO A 354 5.96 6.11 -5.57
N ARG A 355 6.52 6.66 -4.48
CA ARG A 355 6.01 7.84 -3.79
C ARG A 355 7.02 8.96 -3.89
N ILE A 356 6.56 10.12 -4.37
CA ILE A 356 7.41 11.27 -4.70
C ILE A 356 6.98 12.45 -3.84
N ALA A 357 7.92 12.99 -3.06
CA ALA A 357 7.73 14.24 -2.36
C ALA A 357 8.14 15.40 -3.26
N ILE A 358 7.29 16.41 -3.38
CA ILE A 358 7.60 17.69 -4.01
C ILE A 358 7.69 18.75 -2.93
N ILE A 359 8.90 19.24 -2.69
CA ILE A 359 9.16 20.26 -1.67
C ILE A 359 8.91 21.63 -2.28
N MET A 360 8.01 22.40 -1.67
CA MET A 360 7.55 23.68 -2.21
C MET A 360 7.14 24.67 -1.12
N ASN A 361 7.01 25.94 -1.49
CA ASN A 361 6.71 27.02 -0.55
C ASN A 361 5.27 26.98 0.03
N LYS A 362 4.29 26.46 -0.72
CA LYS A 362 2.87 26.45 -0.34
C LYS A 362 2.21 25.13 -0.78
N PRO A 363 2.47 24.01 -0.09
CA PRO A 363 2.05 22.66 -0.50
C PRO A 363 0.52 22.50 -0.58
N ASN A 364 -0.21 23.16 0.32
CA ASN A 364 -1.67 23.11 0.38
C ASN A 364 -2.38 23.76 -0.83
N LEU A 365 -1.65 24.58 -1.61
CA LEU A 365 -2.19 25.23 -2.80
C LEU A 365 -1.90 24.46 -4.10
N LEU A 366 -1.17 23.34 -4.05
CA LEU A 366 -0.95 22.49 -5.21
C LEU A 366 -2.21 21.68 -5.53
N HIS A 367 -2.98 22.19 -6.51
CA HIS A 367 -4.25 21.58 -6.88
C HIS A 367 -4.08 20.16 -7.44
N PHE A 368 -5.07 19.30 -7.20
CA PHE A 368 -5.05 17.90 -7.63
C PHE A 368 -4.87 17.73 -9.15
N SER A 369 -5.44 18.61 -9.96
CA SER A 369 -5.29 18.57 -11.43
C SER A 369 -3.84 18.80 -11.87
N TYR A 370 -3.09 19.65 -11.15
CA TYR A 370 -1.68 19.86 -11.45
C TYR A 370 -0.82 18.65 -10.99
N LYS A 371 -1.13 18.05 -9.84
CA LYS A 371 -0.51 16.78 -9.43
C LYS A 371 -0.72 15.70 -10.49
N ARG A 372 -1.95 15.59 -11.01
CA ARG A 372 -2.29 14.63 -12.06
C ARG A 372 -1.51 14.91 -13.36
N TYR A 373 -1.36 16.17 -13.72
CA TYR A 373 -0.52 16.57 -14.86
C TYR A 373 0.93 16.12 -14.65
N LEU A 374 1.51 16.37 -13.47
CA LEU A 374 2.88 15.95 -13.15
C LEU A 374 3.03 14.43 -13.21
N ILE A 375 2.08 13.67 -12.64
CA ILE A 375 2.10 12.20 -12.69
C ILE A 375 2.08 11.71 -14.15
N ASN A 376 1.24 12.29 -14.99
CA ASN A 376 1.17 11.91 -16.40
C ASN A 376 2.47 12.24 -17.12
N PHE A 377 3.05 13.43 -16.85
CA PHE A 377 4.31 13.84 -17.42
C PHE A 377 5.48 12.92 -17.00
N LEU A 378 5.56 12.58 -15.71
CA LEU A 378 6.56 11.64 -15.20
C LEU A 378 6.41 10.28 -15.87
N ARG A 379 5.18 9.78 -16.05
CA ARG A 379 4.91 8.49 -16.71
C ARG A 379 5.34 8.48 -18.17
N GLU A 380 5.19 9.58 -18.89
CA GLU A 380 5.60 9.69 -20.30
C GLU A 380 7.12 9.79 -20.47
N ASN A 381 7.86 10.25 -19.46
CA ASN A 381 9.30 10.53 -19.57
C ASN A 381 10.18 9.60 -18.74
N LEU A 382 9.58 8.87 -17.80
CA LEU A 382 10.24 7.85 -16.97
C LEU A 382 9.48 6.54 -17.12
N GLU A 383 10.14 5.42 -17.01
CA GLU A 383 9.54 4.08 -17.20
C GLU A 383 8.59 3.73 -16.04
N LEU A 384 7.36 4.24 -16.08
CA LEU A 384 6.34 4.10 -15.03
C LEU A 384 5.02 3.50 -15.55
N GLU A 385 5.04 2.83 -16.71
CA GLU A 385 3.86 2.11 -17.21
C GLU A 385 3.46 0.98 -16.26
N GLY A 386 2.16 0.77 -16.10
CA GLY A 386 1.61 -0.26 -15.21
C GLY A 386 1.74 0.05 -13.71
N THR A 387 2.28 1.20 -13.35
CA THR A 387 2.65 1.54 -11.97
C THR A 387 1.84 2.74 -11.47
N PRO A 388 1.14 2.63 -10.33
CA PRO A 388 0.57 3.79 -9.66
C PRO A 388 1.68 4.68 -9.10
N VAL A 389 1.54 5.99 -9.23
CA VAL A 389 2.52 6.97 -8.73
C VAL A 389 1.80 7.96 -7.83
N HIS A 390 2.34 8.18 -6.64
CA HIS A 390 1.80 9.14 -5.69
C HIS A 390 2.69 10.36 -5.54
N ILE A 391 2.12 11.57 -5.67
CA ILE A 391 2.81 12.83 -5.43
C ILE A 391 2.28 13.47 -4.16
N ILE A 392 3.17 13.75 -3.23
CA ILE A 392 2.89 14.45 -1.97
C ILE A 392 3.62 15.79 -1.99
N ALA A 393 2.88 16.90 -1.88
CA ALA A 393 3.49 18.21 -1.71
C ALA A 393 3.82 18.44 -0.24
N ARG A 394 5.04 18.93 0.06
CA ARG A 394 5.53 19.21 1.42
C ARG A 394 6.14 20.61 1.50
N GLY A 395 6.11 21.24 2.67
CA GLY A 395 6.83 22.45 3.01
C GLY A 395 8.33 22.19 3.23
N LYS A 396 9.14 23.24 3.21
CA LYS A 396 10.56 23.13 3.55
C LYS A 396 10.67 22.81 5.05
N GLY A 397 11.36 21.71 5.41
CA GLY A 397 11.54 21.27 6.79
C GLY A 397 10.41 20.37 7.36
N GLU A 398 9.35 20.08 6.61
CA GLU A 398 8.35 19.07 7.02
C GLU A 398 8.92 17.67 6.79
N ARG A 399 9.31 16.99 7.88
CA ARG A 399 9.68 15.55 7.88
C ARG A 399 8.45 14.67 7.71
N GLU A 400 8.65 13.39 7.45
CA GLU A 400 7.62 12.39 7.19
C GLU A 400 6.61 12.23 8.32
N GLU A 401 5.54 12.99 8.30
CA GLU A 401 4.30 12.53 8.89
C GLU A 401 3.53 11.79 7.78
N GLU A 402 3.32 10.49 7.93
CA GLU A 402 2.44 9.68 7.11
C GLU A 402 0.99 10.20 7.19
N LYS A 403 0.68 11.22 6.44
CA LYS A 403 -0.72 11.54 6.13
C LYS A 403 -1.14 10.58 5.02
N GLU A 404 -1.78 9.47 5.38
CA GLU A 404 -2.60 8.69 4.45
C GLU A 404 -3.54 9.65 3.71
N ILE A 405 -3.19 9.97 2.47
CA ILE A 405 -4.10 10.69 1.59
C ILE A 405 -5.04 9.66 0.99
N VAL A 406 -6.17 9.44 1.64
CA VAL A 406 -7.35 8.85 1.01
C VAL A 406 -7.77 9.84 -0.08
N ILE A 407 -7.43 9.56 -1.31
CA ILE A 407 -7.96 10.29 -2.47
C ILE A 407 -9.43 9.90 -2.59
N LYS A 408 -10.33 10.77 -2.09
CA LYS A 408 -11.75 10.70 -2.46
C LYS A 408 -11.87 11.21 -3.90
N TYR A 409 -12.28 10.31 -4.79
CA TYR A 409 -12.71 10.63 -6.16
C TYR A 409 -14.11 11.20 -6.15
#